data_2912fd06a4f8862fdff412142451b11b
#
_entry.id   2912fd06a4f8862fdff412142451b11b
#
_cell.length_a   1.000
_cell.length_b   1.000
_cell.length_c   1.000
_cell.angle_alpha   90.00
_cell.angle_beta   90.00
_cell.angle_gamma   90.00
#
_symmetry.space_group_name_H-M   'P 1'
#
loop_
_entity.id
_entity.type
_entity.pdbx_description
1 polymer ?
#
loop_
_entity_poly.entity_id
_entity_poly.type
_entity_poly.pdbx_seq_one_letter_code
_entity_poly.pdbx_strand_id
1 'polypeptide(L)'
;MISRSNCLTWLCTAFCLSCSLGAHAAGDPALGEKKFYTCYGCHGLEAYRNAYPDYPVPRLRHQHASYIVAALQEYRSGERPHATMHAQASSLSDQDMEDIAAYLQGPQPTAPSAAVKGKVPKQVAACVACHGENGLGVEAPLTPKPAVLAGQHGDYLEQALTAYRNGRRKNVVMDGMARLLTSDEDVKIAAAFFARQSSPLATATTGSK
;
A
#
# COMPACT_ATOMS: atom_id res chain seq x y z
N MET A 1 20.72 58.78 54.71
CA MET A 1 20.30 57.40 55.00
C MET A 1 19.85 56.77 53.73
N ILE A 2 20.67 55.89 53.18
CA ILE A 2 20.51 55.32 51.84
C ILE A 2 19.94 53.92 52.03
N SER A 3 18.70 53.69 51.57
CA SER A 3 18.06 52.37 51.57
C SER A 3 18.52 51.59 50.29
N ARG A 4 19.07 50.39 50.53
CA ARG A 4 19.47 49.46 49.46
C ARG A 4 18.31 48.57 49.12
N SER A 5 17.76 48.73 47.92
CA SER A 5 16.81 47.77 47.36
C SER A 5 17.53 46.60 46.74
N ASN A 6 17.28 45.41 47.27
CA ASN A 6 17.79 44.16 46.68
C ASN A 6 16.94 43.78 45.44
N CYS A 7 17.58 43.82 44.32
CA CYS A 7 16.99 43.32 43.06
C CYS A 7 17.25 41.79 42.97
N LEU A 8 16.23 41.01 43.21
CA LEU A 8 16.27 39.56 43.13
C LEU A 8 15.98 39.15 41.67
N THR A 9 17.07 38.86 40.93
CA THR A 9 17.00 38.36 39.57
C THR A 9 16.49 36.93 39.58
N TRP A 10 15.26 36.72 39.09
CA TRP A 10 14.71 35.42 38.76
C TRP A 10 15.28 34.96 37.41
N LEU A 11 16.18 33.98 37.41
CA LEU A 11 16.55 33.24 36.23
C LEU A 11 15.43 32.27 35.89
N CYS A 12 14.56 32.62 34.94
CA CYS A 12 13.68 31.67 34.25
C CYS A 12 14.51 30.83 33.29
N THR A 13 14.95 29.67 33.72
CA THR A 13 15.45 28.63 32.81
C THR A 13 14.28 28.06 32.02
N ALA A 14 14.08 28.56 30.80
CA ALA A 14 13.17 27.96 29.83
C ALA A 14 13.74 26.62 29.39
N PHE A 15 13.22 25.54 29.93
CA PHE A 15 13.48 24.17 29.49
C PHE A 15 12.71 23.98 28.18
N CYS A 16 13.37 24.24 27.04
CA CYS A 16 12.85 23.90 25.71
C CYS A 16 12.77 22.39 25.60
N LEU A 17 11.59 21.84 25.84
CA LEU A 17 11.27 20.46 25.46
C LEU A 17 11.20 20.42 23.94
N SER A 18 12.33 20.11 23.30
CA SER A 18 12.38 19.80 21.86
C SER A 18 11.62 18.50 21.63
N CYS A 19 10.32 18.60 21.37
CA CYS A 19 9.52 17.52 20.83
C CYS A 19 10.05 17.27 19.42
N SER A 20 11.01 16.35 19.29
CA SER A 20 11.45 15.85 17.98
C SER A 20 10.25 15.08 17.41
N LEU A 21 9.40 15.77 16.67
CA LEU A 21 8.52 15.12 15.72
C LEU A 21 9.45 14.39 14.75
N GLY A 22 9.55 13.08 14.88
CA GLY A 22 10.28 12.24 13.95
C GLY A 22 9.71 12.45 12.55
N ALA A 23 10.29 13.36 11.78
CA ALA A 23 10.04 13.42 10.36
C ALA A 23 10.57 12.10 9.79
N HIS A 24 9.68 11.19 9.44
CA HIS A 24 10.07 10.02 8.66
C HIS A 24 10.75 10.55 7.39
N ALA A 25 12.00 10.14 7.18
CA ALA A 25 12.71 10.49 5.95
C ALA A 25 12.00 9.83 4.77
N ALA A 26 11.94 10.50 3.64
CA ALA A 26 11.46 9.88 2.41
C ALA A 26 12.26 8.59 2.15
N GLY A 27 11.59 7.52 1.71
CA GLY A 27 12.25 6.24 1.50
C GLY A 27 13.37 6.30 0.46
N ASP A 28 14.48 5.61 0.73
CA ASP A 28 15.64 5.48 -0.18
C ASP A 28 15.45 4.20 -1.03
N PRO A 29 15.23 4.32 -2.36
CA PRO A 29 15.02 3.17 -3.22
C PRO A 29 16.25 2.26 -3.34
N ALA A 30 17.48 2.77 -3.16
CA ALA A 30 18.69 1.93 -3.21
C ALA A 30 18.86 1.08 -1.95
N LEU A 31 18.46 1.60 -0.79
CA LEU A 31 18.34 0.81 0.44
C LEU A 31 17.16 -0.15 0.34
N GLY A 32 16.04 0.29 -0.22
CA GLY A 32 14.86 -0.53 -0.43
C GLY A 32 15.12 -1.75 -1.30
N GLU A 33 15.91 -1.62 -2.38
CA GLU A 33 16.31 -2.76 -3.21
C GLU A 33 17.07 -3.82 -2.42
N LYS A 34 18.01 -3.40 -1.56
CA LYS A 34 18.78 -4.31 -0.69
C LYS A 34 17.89 -5.00 0.32
N LYS A 35 16.95 -4.27 0.94
CA LYS A 35 16.01 -4.79 1.94
C LYS A 35 14.95 -5.72 1.32
N PHE A 36 14.60 -5.50 0.07
CA PHE A 36 13.66 -6.35 -0.68
C PHE A 36 14.22 -7.72 -1.02
N TYR A 37 15.52 -7.98 -0.79
CA TYR A 37 16.20 -9.24 -1.14
C TYR A 37 15.44 -10.49 -0.69
N THR A 38 14.95 -10.52 0.55
CA THR A 38 14.20 -11.67 1.09
C THR A 38 12.81 -11.83 0.45
N CYS A 39 12.29 -10.78 -0.15
CA CYS A 39 10.96 -10.75 -0.77
C CYS A 39 10.99 -11.30 -2.21
N TYR A 40 12.15 -11.30 -2.87
CA TYR A 40 12.30 -11.79 -4.24
C TYR A 40 11.91 -13.24 -4.42
N GLY A 41 12.09 -14.09 -3.39
CA GLY A 41 11.74 -15.51 -3.45
C GLY A 41 10.28 -15.78 -3.80
N CYS A 42 9.39 -14.80 -3.53
CA CYS A 42 7.98 -14.89 -3.86
C CYS A 42 7.56 -13.80 -4.86
N HIS A 43 7.90 -12.54 -4.59
CA HIS A 43 7.45 -11.38 -5.37
C HIS A 43 8.31 -11.08 -6.61
N GLY A 44 9.46 -11.76 -6.75
CA GLY A 44 10.34 -11.63 -7.90
C GLY A 44 10.15 -12.72 -8.97
N LEU A 45 9.27 -13.67 -8.75
CA LEU A 45 8.98 -14.77 -9.66
C LEU A 45 7.66 -14.55 -10.36
N GLU A 46 7.68 -14.54 -11.70
CA GLU A 46 6.44 -14.34 -12.47
C GLU A 46 5.47 -15.50 -12.21
N ALA A 47 4.21 -15.17 -11.99
CA ALA A 47 3.12 -16.11 -11.72
C ALA A 47 3.35 -17.10 -10.56
N TYR A 48 4.28 -16.79 -9.62
CA TYR A 48 4.48 -17.62 -8.43
C TYR A 48 3.19 -17.72 -7.61
N ARG A 49 2.85 -18.93 -7.18
CA ARG A 49 1.68 -19.22 -6.34
C ARG A 49 2.11 -19.84 -5.03
N ASN A 50 1.45 -19.44 -3.95
CA ASN A 50 1.57 -20.13 -2.68
C ASN A 50 0.78 -21.45 -2.71
N ALA A 51 1.23 -22.44 -1.94
CA ALA A 51 0.47 -23.67 -1.77
C ALA A 51 -0.81 -23.44 -0.93
N TYR A 52 -0.72 -22.48 0.01
CA TYR A 52 -1.86 -22.09 0.86
C TYR A 52 -1.64 -20.67 1.41
N PRO A 53 -2.60 -19.78 1.22
CA PRO A 53 -3.76 -19.91 0.34
C PRO A 53 -3.34 -19.92 -1.13
N ASP A 54 -4.04 -20.72 -1.97
CA ASP A 54 -3.70 -20.93 -3.37
C ASP A 54 -4.18 -19.77 -4.26
N TYR A 55 -3.36 -18.74 -4.38
CA TYR A 55 -3.49 -17.70 -5.40
C TYR A 55 -2.12 -17.12 -5.78
N PRO A 56 -1.98 -16.47 -6.96
CA PRO A 56 -0.72 -15.84 -7.35
C PRO A 56 -0.31 -14.76 -6.37
N VAL A 57 0.98 -14.72 -6.05
CA VAL A 57 1.57 -13.64 -5.26
C VAL A 57 1.42 -12.32 -6.01
N PRO A 58 0.95 -11.24 -5.38
CA PRO A 58 0.62 -10.00 -6.08
C PRO A 58 1.85 -9.31 -6.69
N ARG A 59 1.62 -8.65 -7.82
CA ARG A 59 2.57 -7.75 -8.46
C ARG A 59 2.75 -6.51 -7.61
N LEU A 60 3.99 -6.10 -7.39
CA LEU A 60 4.33 -4.99 -6.50
C LEU A 60 5.05 -3.82 -7.18
N ARG A 61 5.78 -4.04 -8.30
CA ARG A 61 6.44 -2.93 -9.01
C ARG A 61 5.41 -1.95 -9.55
N HIS A 62 5.73 -0.67 -9.44
CA HIS A 62 4.90 0.47 -9.84
C HIS A 62 3.58 0.61 -9.06
N GLN A 63 3.47 -0.04 -7.89
CA GLN A 63 2.42 0.24 -6.94
C GLN A 63 2.73 1.53 -6.16
N HIS A 64 1.72 2.23 -5.67
CA HIS A 64 1.90 3.44 -4.88
C HIS A 64 2.65 3.15 -3.57
N ALA A 65 3.73 3.90 -3.29
CA ALA A 65 4.55 3.72 -2.09
C ALA A 65 3.72 3.81 -0.81
N SER A 66 2.86 4.82 -0.68
CA SER A 66 2.01 4.98 0.50
C SER A 66 1.06 3.79 0.74
N TYR A 67 0.58 3.15 -0.35
CA TYR A 67 -0.21 1.92 -0.22
C TYR A 67 0.66 0.73 0.24
N ILE A 68 1.89 0.61 -0.27
CA ILE A 68 2.82 -0.46 0.14
C ILE A 68 3.15 -0.34 1.61
N VAL A 69 3.48 0.86 2.09
CA VAL A 69 3.74 1.13 3.52
C VAL A 69 2.55 0.74 4.37
N ALA A 70 1.36 1.22 4.03
CA ALA A 70 0.13 0.87 4.75
C ALA A 70 -0.11 -0.64 4.78
N ALA A 71 0.07 -1.33 3.63
CA ALA A 71 -0.09 -2.77 3.56
C ALA A 71 0.91 -3.54 4.44
N LEU A 72 2.18 -3.11 4.49
CA LEU A 72 3.19 -3.72 5.36
C LEU A 72 2.87 -3.48 6.84
N GLN A 73 2.40 -2.28 7.21
CA GLN A 73 1.94 -1.96 8.56
C GLN A 73 0.72 -2.80 8.96
N GLU A 74 -0.27 -2.95 8.06
CA GLU A 74 -1.44 -3.82 8.26
C GLU A 74 -1.03 -5.30 8.45
N TYR A 75 -0.03 -5.78 7.73
CA TYR A 75 0.50 -7.14 7.94
C TYR A 75 1.20 -7.26 9.30
N ARG A 76 2.02 -6.28 9.69
CA ARG A 76 2.72 -6.25 10.97
C ARG A 76 1.75 -6.20 12.15
N SER A 77 0.69 -5.42 12.05
CA SER A 77 -0.34 -5.31 13.10
C SER A 77 -1.33 -6.49 13.13
N GLY A 78 -1.39 -7.30 12.06
CA GLY A 78 -2.37 -8.38 11.91
C GLY A 78 -3.74 -7.95 11.38
N GLU A 79 -3.94 -6.67 11.06
CA GLU A 79 -5.18 -6.15 10.44
C GLU A 79 -5.39 -6.72 9.03
N ARG A 80 -4.30 -7.17 8.40
CA ARG A 80 -4.29 -7.91 7.14
C ARG A 80 -3.72 -9.31 7.40
N PRO A 81 -4.56 -10.33 7.65
CA PRO A 81 -4.09 -11.64 8.07
C PRO A 81 -3.48 -12.41 6.90
N HIS A 82 -2.21 -12.74 7.04
CA HIS A 82 -1.43 -13.61 6.16
C HIS A 82 -0.15 -14.02 6.88
N ALA A 83 -0.05 -15.27 7.33
CA ALA A 83 1.02 -15.72 8.22
C ALA A 83 2.43 -15.41 7.69
N THR A 84 2.71 -15.71 6.41
CA THR A 84 4.00 -15.43 5.79
C THR A 84 4.30 -13.92 5.75
N MET A 85 3.32 -13.09 5.32
CA MET A 85 3.54 -11.65 5.24
C MET A 85 3.62 -11.00 6.61
N HIS A 86 2.89 -11.50 7.62
CA HIS A 86 3.06 -11.06 9.00
C HIS A 86 4.49 -11.33 9.49
N ALA A 87 5.02 -12.54 9.28
CA ALA A 87 6.39 -12.87 9.66
C ALA A 87 7.43 -11.97 8.97
N GLN A 88 7.27 -11.70 7.67
CA GLN A 88 8.16 -10.80 6.94
C GLN A 88 8.06 -9.35 7.44
N ALA A 89 6.85 -8.83 7.61
CA ALA A 89 6.63 -7.44 8.01
C ALA A 89 7.01 -7.18 9.47
N SER A 90 6.94 -8.17 10.35
CA SER A 90 7.25 -8.04 11.78
C SER A 90 8.72 -7.67 12.05
N SER A 91 9.64 -7.99 11.14
CA SER A 91 11.06 -7.65 11.26
C SER A 91 11.43 -6.29 10.67
N LEU A 92 10.50 -5.60 10.00
CA LEU A 92 10.76 -4.33 9.34
C LEU A 92 10.51 -3.15 10.28
N SER A 93 11.44 -2.19 10.33
CA SER A 93 11.19 -0.87 10.89
C SER A 93 10.28 -0.06 9.95
N ASP A 94 9.72 1.06 10.43
CA ASP A 94 8.93 1.96 9.58
C ASP A 94 9.78 2.52 8.44
N GLN A 95 11.06 2.86 8.70
CA GLN A 95 11.97 3.31 7.64
C GLN A 95 12.27 2.20 6.61
N ASP A 96 12.37 0.94 7.03
CA ASP A 96 12.54 -0.17 6.09
C ASP A 96 11.34 -0.30 5.14
N MET A 97 10.12 -0.08 5.67
CA MET A 97 8.89 -0.11 4.88
C MET A 97 8.86 1.04 3.86
N GLU A 98 9.28 2.26 4.27
CA GLU A 98 9.39 3.41 3.38
C GLU A 98 10.44 3.17 2.25
N ASP A 99 11.61 2.65 2.59
CA ASP A 99 12.66 2.35 1.62
C ASP A 99 12.21 1.30 0.61
N ILE A 100 11.63 0.19 1.08
CA ILE A 100 11.06 -0.87 0.21
C ILE A 100 9.96 -0.31 -0.67
N ALA A 101 9.09 0.53 -0.12
CA ALA A 101 8.00 1.13 -0.87
C ALA A 101 8.50 2.07 -1.97
N ALA A 102 9.52 2.89 -1.68
CA ALA A 102 10.18 3.76 -2.65
C ALA A 102 10.83 2.95 -3.78
N TYR A 103 11.52 1.85 -3.46
CA TYR A 103 12.07 0.93 -4.45
C TYR A 103 10.99 0.34 -5.34
N LEU A 104 9.93 -0.20 -4.76
CA LEU A 104 8.85 -0.86 -5.50
C LEU A 104 8.05 0.11 -6.36
N GLN A 105 7.78 1.31 -5.88
CA GLN A 105 7.14 2.33 -6.70
C GLN A 105 8.02 2.69 -7.89
N GLY A 106 9.31 2.95 -7.67
CA GLY A 106 10.28 3.31 -8.70
C GLY A 106 9.83 4.46 -9.59
N PRO A 107 10.53 4.72 -10.71
CA PRO A 107 10.04 5.60 -11.74
C PRO A 107 8.73 5.06 -12.30
N GLN A 108 7.69 5.89 -12.28
CA GLN A 108 6.42 5.48 -12.90
C GLN A 108 6.63 5.39 -14.42
N PRO A 109 6.39 4.23 -15.04
CA PRO A 109 6.39 4.16 -16.49
C PRO A 109 5.34 5.14 -17.00
N THR A 110 5.66 5.80 -18.11
CA THR A 110 4.66 6.65 -18.80
C THR A 110 3.39 5.83 -18.93
N ALA A 111 2.37 6.21 -18.18
CA ALA A 111 1.12 5.45 -18.18
C ALA A 111 0.68 5.33 -19.64
N PRO A 112 0.48 4.13 -20.17
CA PRO A 112 -0.21 4.02 -21.42
C PRO A 112 -1.51 4.79 -21.21
N SER A 113 -1.86 5.69 -22.14
CA SER A 113 -3.21 6.29 -22.19
C SER A 113 -4.17 5.10 -22.19
N ALA A 114 -4.55 4.68 -20.99
CA ALA A 114 -5.22 3.41 -20.81
C ALA A 114 -6.69 3.63 -21.05
N ALA A 115 -7.07 3.57 -22.32
CA ALA A 115 -8.46 3.36 -22.66
C ALA A 115 -8.97 2.14 -21.89
N VAL A 116 -10.11 2.30 -21.21
CA VAL A 116 -10.73 1.23 -20.43
C VAL A 116 -11.04 0.04 -21.34
N LYS A 117 -10.53 -1.14 -20.98
CA LYS A 117 -10.77 -2.37 -21.73
C LYS A 117 -12.15 -2.95 -21.39
N GLY A 118 -13.05 -2.81 -22.32
CA GLY A 118 -14.42 -3.33 -22.20
C GLY A 118 -15.37 -2.38 -21.47
N LYS A 119 -16.63 -2.80 -21.40
CA LYS A 119 -17.67 -2.03 -20.68
C LYS A 119 -17.44 -2.12 -19.18
N VAL A 120 -17.54 -0.99 -18.48
CA VAL A 120 -17.50 -0.91 -17.01
C VAL A 120 -18.75 -1.60 -16.45
N PRO A 121 -18.60 -2.71 -15.69
CA PRO A 121 -19.75 -3.39 -15.14
C PRO A 121 -20.31 -2.64 -13.93
N LYS A 122 -21.60 -2.79 -13.67
CA LYS A 122 -22.29 -2.13 -12.53
C LYS A 122 -21.64 -2.43 -11.18
N GLN A 123 -21.04 -3.59 -11.03
CA GLN A 123 -20.36 -4.05 -9.82
C GLN A 123 -19.18 -3.18 -9.40
N VAL A 124 -18.54 -2.49 -10.35
CA VAL A 124 -17.40 -1.61 -10.04
C VAL A 124 -17.76 -0.14 -9.97
N ALA A 125 -19.03 0.22 -10.14
CA ALA A 125 -19.47 1.62 -10.19
C ALA A 125 -19.02 2.45 -8.97
N ALA A 126 -19.08 1.87 -7.76
CA ALA A 126 -18.61 2.54 -6.55
C ALA A 126 -17.06 2.55 -6.42
N CYS A 127 -16.37 1.63 -7.09
CA CYS A 127 -14.91 1.49 -7.00
C CYS A 127 -14.18 2.56 -7.81
N VAL A 128 -14.79 3.00 -8.93
CA VAL A 128 -14.13 3.92 -9.88
C VAL A 128 -13.88 5.31 -9.30
N ALA A 129 -14.63 5.70 -8.26
CA ALA A 129 -14.44 6.99 -7.59
C ALA A 129 -13.02 7.17 -7.00
N CYS A 130 -12.41 6.08 -6.55
CA CYS A 130 -11.07 6.07 -5.97
C CYS A 130 -10.04 5.36 -6.86
N HIS A 131 -10.43 4.25 -7.47
CA HIS A 131 -9.50 3.43 -8.26
C HIS A 131 -9.46 3.82 -9.76
N GLY A 132 -10.33 4.73 -10.22
CA GLY A 132 -10.48 5.06 -11.64
C GLY A 132 -11.14 3.94 -12.44
N GLU A 133 -11.74 4.26 -13.58
CA GLU A 133 -12.33 3.24 -14.49
C GLU A 133 -11.28 2.29 -15.05
N ASN A 134 -10.05 2.79 -15.23
CA ASN A 134 -8.92 2.00 -15.71
C ASN A 134 -8.18 1.24 -14.59
N GLY A 135 -8.54 1.46 -13.31
CA GLY A 135 -7.90 0.81 -12.16
C GLY A 135 -6.51 1.35 -11.80
N LEU A 136 -6.10 2.50 -12.34
CA LEU A 136 -4.79 3.12 -12.05
C LEU A 136 -4.82 4.07 -10.85
N GLY A 137 -5.98 4.33 -10.29
CA GLY A 137 -6.21 5.34 -9.27
C GLY A 137 -6.67 6.67 -9.87
N VAL A 138 -7.05 7.59 -8.99
CA VAL A 138 -7.40 8.97 -9.33
C VAL A 138 -6.38 9.93 -8.74
N GLU A 139 -6.16 11.07 -9.38
CA GLU A 139 -5.32 12.15 -8.87
C GLU A 139 -6.08 12.94 -7.78
N ALA A 140 -6.23 12.30 -6.62
CA ALA A 140 -6.85 12.91 -5.45
C ALA A 140 -5.86 12.91 -4.27
N PRO A 141 -5.95 13.88 -3.33
CA PRO A 141 -5.08 13.96 -2.17
C PRO A 141 -5.46 12.93 -1.10
N LEU A 142 -5.57 11.67 -1.50
CA LEU A 142 -5.87 10.55 -0.60
C LEU A 142 -4.57 9.96 -0.03
N THR A 143 -4.56 9.73 1.28
CA THR A 143 -3.42 9.10 1.97
C THR A 143 -3.93 7.99 2.88
N PRO A 144 -3.49 6.74 2.68
CA PRO A 144 -2.66 6.29 1.54
C PRO A 144 -3.39 6.41 0.20
N LYS A 145 -2.64 6.57 -0.89
CA LYS A 145 -3.23 6.52 -2.24
C LYS A 145 -3.92 5.18 -2.45
N PRO A 146 -5.11 5.14 -3.11
CA PRO A 146 -5.76 3.88 -3.46
C PRO A 146 -4.84 2.99 -4.28
N ALA A 147 -4.87 1.68 -4.02
CA ALA A 147 -4.04 0.73 -4.75
C ALA A 147 -4.31 0.76 -6.25
N VAL A 148 -3.25 0.62 -7.06
CA VAL A 148 -3.39 0.28 -8.48
C VAL A 148 -3.95 -1.14 -8.56
N LEU A 149 -5.11 -1.30 -9.20
CA LEU A 149 -5.81 -2.57 -9.39
C LEU A 149 -5.60 -3.13 -10.80
N ALA A 150 -5.36 -2.24 -11.78
CA ALA A 150 -5.13 -2.60 -13.17
C ALA A 150 -4.05 -3.67 -13.31
N GLY A 151 -4.35 -4.74 -14.04
CA GLY A 151 -3.40 -5.81 -14.34
C GLY A 151 -2.88 -6.61 -13.14
N GLN A 152 -3.47 -6.43 -11.96
CA GLN A 152 -3.20 -7.31 -10.83
C GLN A 152 -3.84 -8.69 -11.08
N HIS A 153 -3.32 -9.73 -10.46
CA HIS A 153 -3.88 -11.08 -10.60
C HIS A 153 -5.34 -11.14 -10.13
N GLY A 154 -6.23 -11.67 -10.98
CA GLY A 154 -7.67 -11.74 -10.70
C GLY A 154 -7.98 -12.52 -9.42
N ASP A 155 -7.36 -13.69 -9.25
CA ASP A 155 -7.51 -14.54 -8.06
C ASP A 155 -7.11 -13.80 -6.77
N TYR A 156 -6.01 -13.02 -6.84
CA TYR A 156 -5.58 -12.19 -5.71
C TYR A 156 -6.60 -11.07 -5.41
N LEU A 157 -7.13 -10.40 -6.43
CA LEU A 157 -8.16 -9.36 -6.25
C LEU A 157 -9.45 -9.96 -5.66
N GLU A 158 -9.85 -11.15 -6.13
CA GLU A 158 -11.01 -11.88 -5.59
C GLU A 158 -10.82 -12.21 -4.10
N GLN A 159 -9.65 -12.74 -3.73
CA GLN A 159 -9.32 -13.03 -2.34
C GLN A 159 -9.29 -11.76 -1.48
N ALA A 160 -8.72 -10.66 -1.99
CA ALA A 160 -8.67 -9.39 -1.26
C ALA A 160 -10.07 -8.81 -1.02
N LEU A 161 -10.93 -8.77 -2.05
CA LEU A 161 -12.31 -8.29 -1.94
C LEU A 161 -13.13 -9.16 -0.98
N THR A 162 -12.99 -10.49 -1.08
CA THR A 162 -13.65 -11.43 -0.17
C THR A 162 -13.19 -11.23 1.27
N ALA A 163 -11.89 -10.98 1.50
CA ALA A 163 -11.35 -10.75 2.83
C ALA A 163 -11.87 -9.44 3.45
N TYR A 164 -12.02 -8.37 2.68
CA TYR A 164 -12.68 -7.15 3.13
C TYR A 164 -14.16 -7.36 3.41
N ARG A 165 -14.89 -7.98 2.47
CA ARG A 165 -16.34 -8.20 2.59
C ARG A 165 -16.72 -8.96 3.86
N ASN A 166 -15.90 -9.93 4.26
CA ASN A 166 -16.14 -10.76 5.46
C ASN A 166 -15.41 -10.27 6.72
N GLY A 167 -14.76 -9.10 6.67
CA GLY A 167 -14.08 -8.46 7.80
C GLY A 167 -12.78 -9.13 8.25
N ARG A 168 -12.25 -10.08 7.50
CA ARG A 168 -10.93 -10.68 7.81
C ARG A 168 -9.79 -9.71 7.55
N ARG A 169 -9.84 -8.93 6.48
CA ARG A 169 -8.93 -7.82 6.20
C ARG A 169 -9.63 -6.53 6.62
N LYS A 170 -8.95 -5.69 7.39
CA LYS A 170 -9.54 -4.50 7.99
C LYS A 170 -9.10 -3.25 7.25
N ASN A 171 -10.07 -2.51 6.75
CA ASN A 171 -9.91 -1.15 6.24
C ASN A 171 -11.30 -0.53 6.15
N VAL A 172 -11.54 0.54 6.89
CA VAL A 172 -12.88 1.13 7.05
C VAL A 172 -13.56 1.46 5.72
N VAL A 173 -12.79 1.97 4.75
CA VAL A 173 -13.32 2.32 3.42
C VAL A 173 -13.60 1.05 2.62
N MET A 174 -12.60 0.17 2.51
CA MET A 174 -12.73 -1.02 1.68
C MET A 174 -13.73 -2.04 2.23
N ASP A 175 -13.92 -2.11 3.55
CA ASP A 175 -14.96 -2.92 4.18
C ASP A 175 -16.35 -2.49 3.71
N GLY A 176 -16.61 -1.17 3.69
CA GLY A 176 -17.87 -0.63 3.17
C GLY A 176 -18.04 -0.90 1.68
N MET A 177 -17.01 -0.66 0.87
CA MET A 177 -17.06 -0.85 -0.58
C MET A 177 -17.21 -2.32 -0.97
N ALA A 178 -16.49 -3.24 -0.34
CA ALA A 178 -16.56 -4.66 -0.66
C ALA A 178 -17.92 -5.29 -0.30
N ARG A 179 -18.61 -4.75 0.72
CA ARG A 179 -19.97 -5.22 1.09
C ARG A 179 -21.05 -4.85 0.06
N LEU A 180 -20.78 -3.90 -0.83
CA LEU A 180 -21.68 -3.61 -1.96
C LEU A 180 -21.69 -4.74 -3.00
N LEU A 181 -20.67 -5.61 -2.99
CA LEU A 181 -20.60 -6.83 -3.80
C LEU A 181 -21.35 -7.94 -3.06
N THR A 182 -22.63 -8.10 -3.38
CA THR A 182 -23.57 -8.93 -2.58
C THR A 182 -23.41 -10.43 -2.80
N SER A 183 -22.77 -10.84 -3.89
CA SER A 183 -22.52 -12.24 -4.24
C SER A 183 -21.04 -12.49 -4.55
N ASP A 184 -20.63 -13.77 -4.54
CA ASP A 184 -19.30 -14.17 -4.99
C ASP A 184 -19.10 -13.90 -6.48
N GLU A 185 -20.18 -13.98 -7.26
CA GLU A 185 -20.14 -13.64 -8.69
C GLU A 185 -19.85 -12.14 -8.90
N ASP A 186 -20.43 -11.23 -8.09
CA ASP A 186 -20.13 -9.81 -8.15
C ASP A 186 -18.65 -9.55 -7.85
N VAL A 187 -18.07 -10.27 -6.86
CA VAL A 187 -16.65 -10.19 -6.54
C VAL A 187 -15.78 -10.63 -7.72
N LYS A 188 -16.12 -11.76 -8.35
CA LYS A 188 -15.40 -12.27 -9.54
C LYS A 188 -15.47 -11.29 -10.71
N ILE A 189 -16.65 -10.72 -10.98
CA ILE A 189 -16.83 -9.71 -12.04
C ILE A 189 -15.94 -8.49 -11.79
N ALA A 190 -15.93 -7.97 -10.55
CA ALA A 190 -15.11 -6.82 -10.19
C ALA A 190 -13.61 -7.13 -10.30
N ALA A 191 -13.16 -8.26 -9.77
CA ALA A 191 -11.77 -8.72 -9.85
C ALA A 191 -11.31 -8.91 -11.29
N ALA A 192 -12.09 -9.62 -12.11
CA ALA A 192 -11.80 -9.86 -13.53
C ALA A 192 -11.79 -8.57 -14.34
N PHE A 193 -12.64 -7.59 -14.01
CA PHE A 193 -12.64 -6.30 -14.69
C PHE A 193 -11.31 -5.57 -14.51
N PHE A 194 -10.83 -5.41 -13.29
CA PHE A 194 -9.58 -4.71 -13.02
C PHE A 194 -8.35 -5.51 -13.47
N ALA A 195 -8.37 -6.84 -13.33
CA ALA A 195 -7.27 -7.70 -13.74
C ALA A 195 -6.93 -7.58 -15.24
N ARG A 196 -7.91 -7.36 -16.11
CA ARG A 196 -7.72 -7.24 -17.57
C ARG A 196 -7.30 -5.85 -18.03
N GLN A 197 -7.34 -4.82 -17.16
CA GLN A 197 -6.95 -3.47 -17.56
C GLN A 197 -5.44 -3.38 -17.83
N SER A 198 -5.05 -2.45 -18.73
CA SER A 198 -3.63 -2.17 -18.99
C SER A 198 -2.99 -1.55 -17.76
N SER A 199 -1.80 -2.01 -17.42
CA SER A 199 -1.20 -1.70 -16.12
C SER A 199 0.28 -1.42 -16.19
N PRO A 200 0.80 -0.51 -15.35
CA PRO A 200 2.22 -0.45 -15.04
C PRO A 200 2.66 -1.56 -14.08
N LEU A 201 1.73 -2.20 -13.32
CA LEU A 201 2.10 -3.21 -12.33
C LEU A 201 2.89 -4.35 -12.97
N ALA A 202 4.01 -4.70 -12.33
CA ALA A 202 4.88 -5.77 -12.75
C ALA A 202 5.38 -6.60 -11.56
N THR A 203 5.90 -7.78 -11.85
CA THR A 203 6.68 -8.58 -10.90
C THR A 203 7.98 -7.85 -10.60
N ALA A 204 8.42 -7.87 -9.35
CA ALA A 204 9.65 -7.20 -8.92
C ALA A 204 10.87 -8.07 -9.27
N THR A 205 11.22 -8.18 -10.55
CA THR A 205 12.37 -8.98 -11.00
C THR A 205 13.70 -8.30 -10.67
N THR A 206 14.74 -9.10 -10.35
CA THR A 206 16.10 -8.60 -10.15
C THR A 206 16.64 -8.02 -11.46
N GLY A 207 17.23 -6.82 -11.40
CA GLY A 207 17.90 -6.21 -12.56
C GLY A 207 17.00 -5.49 -13.57
N SER A 208 15.73 -5.28 -13.28
CA SER A 208 14.90 -4.36 -14.07
C SER A 208 15.32 -2.91 -13.75
N LYS A 209 16.33 -2.42 -14.47
CA LYS A 209 16.72 -1.00 -14.51
C LYS A 209 15.79 -0.23 -15.43
#